data_f97c807e6645bd69f0cd6d68288ddb97
#
_entry.id   f97c807e6645bd69f0cd6d68288ddb97
#
_cell.length_a   1.000
_cell.length_b   1.000
_cell.length_c   1.000
_cell.angle_alpha   90.00
_cell.angle_beta   90.00
_cell.angle_gamma   90.00
#
_symmetry.space_group_name_H-M   'P 1'
#
loop_
_entity.id
_entity.type
_entity.pdbx_description
1 polymer ?
#
loop_
_entity_poly.entity_id
_entity_poly.type
_entity_poly.pdbx_seq_one_letter_code
_entity_poly.pdbx_strand_id
1 'polypeptide(L)'
;MTGTFEDFAKSLPQRDMINPHWAFRDKVIIDKETDKPLDLLEKFGKELEVIHQYFVHIYKALKTEAQVIIVTKEHYDAYYQGLPTLPYSGEYVLVVPPQYNTPHQTVVPDHYWHKLVKREPVARVHSHYTLPAYQSPTDYASLNSNTLEIVIGNILEGPEYCYWLDQFNKKTKDHTFKI
;
A
#
# COMPACT_ATOMS: atom_id res chain seq x y z
N MET A 1 -9.32 -21.82 5.09
CA MET A 1 -10.40 -21.54 4.15
C MET A 1 -10.02 -22.06 2.77
N THR A 2 -10.88 -22.83 2.16
CA THR A 2 -10.63 -23.47 0.88
C THR A 2 -11.27 -22.73 -0.30
N GLY A 3 -11.78 -21.54 -0.06
CA GLY A 3 -12.44 -20.76 -1.08
C GLY A 3 -11.52 -19.85 -1.86
N THR A 4 -12.06 -19.25 -2.91
CA THR A 4 -11.41 -18.22 -3.69
C THR A 4 -11.41 -16.90 -2.91
N PHE A 5 -10.70 -15.90 -3.44
CA PHE A 5 -10.77 -14.54 -2.91
C PHE A 5 -12.21 -14.02 -2.88
N GLU A 6 -13.01 -14.32 -3.92
CA GLU A 6 -14.42 -13.93 -3.99
C GLU A 6 -15.24 -14.57 -2.87
N ASP A 7 -14.98 -15.82 -2.54
CA ASP A 7 -15.67 -16.51 -1.45
C ASP A 7 -15.31 -15.87 -0.10
N PHE A 8 -14.05 -15.56 0.11
CA PHE A 8 -13.61 -14.85 1.30
C PHE A 8 -14.28 -13.47 1.38
N ALA A 9 -14.31 -12.73 0.29
CA ALA A 9 -14.93 -11.42 0.23
C ALA A 9 -16.43 -11.49 0.58
N LYS A 10 -17.15 -12.51 0.10
CA LYS A 10 -18.56 -12.71 0.42
C LYS A 10 -18.83 -13.04 1.89
N SER A 11 -17.83 -13.52 2.62
CA SER A 11 -17.96 -13.83 4.05
C SER A 11 -17.91 -12.59 4.94
N LEU A 12 -17.48 -11.46 4.40
CA LEU A 12 -17.36 -10.21 5.15
C LEU A 12 -18.68 -9.45 5.17
N PRO A 13 -18.84 -8.49 6.12
CA PRO A 13 -20.00 -7.61 6.11
C PRO A 13 -20.12 -6.92 4.74
N GLN A 14 -21.30 -6.99 4.16
CA GLN A 14 -21.52 -6.51 2.81
C GLN A 14 -21.18 -5.04 2.60
N ARG A 15 -21.33 -4.23 3.64
CA ARG A 15 -20.96 -2.80 3.60
C ARG A 15 -19.49 -2.60 3.27
N ASP A 16 -18.61 -3.40 3.85
CA ASP A 16 -17.17 -3.30 3.64
C ASP A 16 -16.76 -3.82 2.26
N MET A 17 -17.56 -4.73 1.71
CA MET A 17 -17.31 -5.30 0.38
C MET A 17 -17.78 -4.41 -0.76
N ILE A 18 -18.91 -3.75 -0.60
CA ILE A 18 -19.54 -2.98 -1.68
C ILE A 18 -18.71 -1.75 -2.05
N ASN A 19 -18.16 -1.08 -1.04
CA ASN A 19 -17.41 0.14 -1.27
C ASN A 19 -16.34 0.33 -0.20
N PRO A 20 -15.17 -0.30 -0.35
CA PRO A 20 -14.06 -0.16 0.59
C PRO A 20 -13.62 1.29 0.82
N HIS A 21 -13.68 2.11 -0.22
CA HIS A 21 -13.37 3.55 -0.10
C HIS A 21 -14.37 4.28 0.79
N TRP A 22 -15.56 3.76 0.88
CA TRP A 22 -16.64 4.38 1.61
C TRP A 22 -16.31 4.56 3.09
N ALA A 23 -15.61 3.59 3.68
CA ALA A 23 -15.17 3.67 5.06
C ALA A 23 -14.21 4.83 5.32
N PHE A 24 -13.54 5.33 4.29
CA PHE A 24 -12.54 6.39 4.39
C PHE A 24 -13.00 7.69 3.74
N ARG A 25 -14.23 7.74 3.22
CA ARG A 25 -14.76 8.89 2.49
C ARG A 25 -14.64 10.19 3.24
N ASP A 26 -14.99 10.20 4.52
CA ASP A 26 -15.02 11.36 5.37
C ASP A 26 -13.74 11.54 6.19
N LYS A 27 -12.73 10.72 5.91
CA LYS A 27 -11.46 10.76 6.63
C LYS A 27 -10.44 11.53 5.82
N VAL A 28 -9.78 12.46 6.48
CA VAL A 28 -8.75 13.29 5.87
C VAL A 28 -7.41 12.88 6.45
N ILE A 29 -6.46 12.56 5.57
CA ILE A 29 -5.08 12.31 5.98
C ILE A 29 -4.34 13.63 5.93
N ILE A 30 -3.77 14.03 7.06
CA ILE A 30 -3.00 15.26 7.17
C ILE A 30 -1.52 14.96 6.96
N ASP A 31 -0.91 15.68 6.04
CA ASP A 31 0.54 15.64 5.84
C ASP A 31 1.22 16.38 6.98
N LYS A 32 2.08 15.69 7.71
CA LYS A 32 2.81 16.28 8.84
C LYS A 32 3.69 17.45 8.44
N GLU A 33 4.26 17.40 7.25
CA GLU A 33 5.20 18.42 6.78
C GLU A 33 4.51 19.74 6.46
N THR A 34 3.32 19.67 5.88
CA THR A 34 2.59 20.86 5.45
C THR A 34 1.44 21.24 6.37
N ASP A 35 1.04 20.34 7.25
CA ASP A 35 -0.15 20.44 8.12
C ASP A 35 -1.44 20.69 7.32
N LYS A 36 -1.47 20.21 6.09
CA LYS A 36 -2.61 20.31 5.17
C LYS A 36 -3.07 18.92 4.75
N PRO A 37 -4.28 18.79 4.20
CA PRO A 37 -4.73 17.52 3.63
C PRO A 37 -3.74 16.98 2.63
N LEU A 38 -3.46 15.68 2.72
CA LEU A 38 -2.53 14.99 1.82
C LEU A 38 -3.08 15.01 0.40
N ASP A 39 -2.29 15.54 -0.51
CA ASP A 39 -2.46 15.32 -1.94
C ASP A 39 -1.47 14.24 -2.35
N LEU A 40 -1.98 13.03 -2.61
CA LEU A 40 -1.16 11.85 -2.86
C LEU A 40 -0.22 12.05 -4.05
N LEU A 41 -0.76 12.57 -5.16
CA LEU A 41 0.02 12.70 -6.39
C LEU A 41 0.99 13.88 -6.33
N GLU A 42 0.68 14.91 -5.57
CA GLU A 42 1.62 16.00 -5.33
C GLU A 42 2.81 15.52 -4.52
N LYS A 43 2.56 14.75 -3.47
CA LYS A 43 3.62 14.27 -2.58
C LYS A 43 4.42 13.11 -3.17
N PHE A 44 3.76 12.13 -3.76
CA PHE A 44 4.37 10.88 -4.19
C PHE A 44 4.23 10.61 -5.69
N GLY A 45 3.83 11.59 -6.49
CA GLY A 45 3.53 11.37 -7.90
C GLY A 45 4.67 10.75 -8.69
N LYS A 46 5.89 11.21 -8.47
CA LYS A 46 7.08 10.68 -9.17
C LYS A 46 7.38 9.25 -8.73
N GLU A 47 7.30 8.99 -7.43
CA GLU A 47 7.53 7.66 -6.86
C GLU A 47 6.48 6.68 -7.36
N LEU A 48 5.22 7.09 -7.35
CA LEU A 48 4.12 6.23 -7.79
C LEU A 48 4.19 5.93 -9.28
N GLU A 49 4.71 6.86 -10.10
CA GLU A 49 4.94 6.59 -11.52
C GLU A 49 5.95 5.46 -11.72
N VAL A 50 7.07 5.50 -11.03
CA VAL A 50 8.09 4.45 -11.10
C VAL A 50 7.54 3.11 -10.58
N ILE A 51 6.82 3.15 -9.48
CA ILE A 51 6.21 1.96 -8.88
C ILE A 51 5.16 1.37 -9.83
N HIS A 52 4.35 2.20 -10.45
CA HIS A 52 3.36 1.76 -11.44
C HIS A 52 4.03 1.01 -12.60
N GLN A 53 5.10 1.55 -13.15
CA GLN A 53 5.86 0.91 -14.22
C GLN A 53 6.41 -0.46 -13.77
N TYR A 54 6.90 -0.53 -12.55
CA TYR A 54 7.36 -1.79 -11.96
C TYR A 54 6.22 -2.82 -11.85
N PHE A 55 5.05 -2.40 -11.39
CA PHE A 55 3.89 -3.27 -11.29
C PHE A 55 3.42 -3.78 -12.65
N VAL A 56 3.46 -2.94 -13.67
CA VAL A 56 3.17 -3.35 -15.05
C VAL A 56 4.16 -4.42 -15.51
N HIS A 57 5.45 -4.21 -15.23
CA HIS A 57 6.49 -5.18 -15.57
C HIS A 57 6.26 -6.53 -14.88
N ILE A 58 5.97 -6.53 -13.58
CA ILE A 58 5.69 -7.76 -12.84
C ILE A 58 4.43 -8.45 -13.37
N TYR A 59 3.40 -7.70 -13.66
CA TYR A 59 2.17 -8.27 -14.23
C TYR A 59 2.44 -8.95 -15.57
N LYS A 60 3.18 -8.31 -16.46
CA LYS A 60 3.51 -8.87 -17.77
C LYS A 60 4.37 -10.13 -17.68
N ALA A 61 5.28 -10.16 -16.72
CA ALA A 61 6.19 -11.28 -16.53
C ALA A 61 5.56 -12.46 -15.76
N LEU A 62 4.81 -12.17 -14.69
CA LEU A 62 4.38 -13.16 -13.71
C LEU A 62 2.87 -13.24 -13.52
N LYS A 63 2.11 -12.26 -13.99
CA LYS A 63 0.65 -12.17 -13.79
C LYS A 63 0.27 -12.15 -12.31
N THR A 64 1.06 -11.47 -11.50
CA THR A 64 0.83 -11.39 -10.05
C THR A 64 0.72 -9.95 -9.58
N GLU A 65 0.19 -9.77 -8.37
CA GLU A 65 0.36 -8.56 -7.60
C GLU A 65 1.82 -8.43 -7.16
N ALA A 66 2.19 -7.24 -6.71
CA ALA A 66 3.50 -6.97 -6.12
C ALA A 66 3.39 -5.83 -5.12
N GLN A 67 4.40 -5.65 -4.30
CA GLN A 67 4.46 -4.53 -3.36
C GLN A 67 5.83 -3.89 -3.31
N VAL A 68 5.83 -2.61 -2.99
CA VAL A 68 7.01 -1.76 -2.83
C VAL A 68 6.77 -0.90 -1.59
N ILE A 69 7.82 -0.64 -0.83
CA ILE A 69 7.74 0.31 0.29
C ILE A 69 8.50 1.58 -0.04
N ILE A 70 7.96 2.70 0.40
CA ILE A 70 8.60 4.01 0.28
C ILE A 70 9.21 4.35 1.62
N VAL A 71 10.52 4.60 1.64
CA VAL A 71 11.24 4.94 2.86
C VAL A 71 12.08 6.19 2.63
N THR A 72 12.45 6.88 3.71
CA THR A 72 13.43 7.96 3.62
C THR A 72 14.82 7.40 3.36
N LYS A 73 15.72 8.19 2.80
CA LYS A 73 17.12 7.78 2.61
C LYS A 73 17.78 7.43 3.94
N GLU A 74 17.49 8.18 4.97
CA GLU A 74 18.00 7.93 6.31
C GLU A 74 17.54 6.56 6.84
N HIS A 75 16.27 6.25 6.72
CA HIS A 75 15.73 4.95 7.12
C HIS A 75 16.31 3.81 6.29
N TYR A 76 16.46 4.03 4.99
CA TYR A 76 17.08 3.03 4.12
C TYR A 76 18.50 2.69 4.60
N ASP A 77 19.32 3.70 4.83
CA ASP A 77 20.70 3.52 5.27
C ASP A 77 20.77 2.85 6.63
N ALA A 78 19.84 3.18 7.53
CA ALA A 78 19.81 2.63 8.87
C ALA A 78 19.31 1.19 8.93
N TYR A 79 18.31 0.81 8.10
CA TYR A 79 17.54 -0.39 8.34
C TYR A 79 17.32 -1.29 7.12
N TYR A 80 17.46 -0.77 5.91
CA TYR A 80 17.04 -1.49 4.70
C TYR A 80 18.17 -1.78 3.71
N GLN A 81 19.41 -1.48 4.09
CA GLN A 81 20.57 -1.76 3.23
C GLN A 81 20.61 -3.23 2.84
N GLY A 82 20.95 -3.48 1.58
CA GLY A 82 21.00 -4.83 1.04
C GLY A 82 19.70 -5.32 0.42
N LEU A 83 18.59 -4.64 0.64
CA LEU A 83 17.35 -4.95 -0.07
C LEU A 83 17.34 -4.28 -1.45
N PRO A 84 16.75 -4.95 -2.45
CA PRO A 84 16.62 -4.38 -3.79
C PRO A 84 15.83 -3.07 -3.77
N THR A 85 16.22 -2.14 -4.64
CA THR A 85 15.51 -0.87 -4.81
C THR A 85 15.16 -0.69 -6.28
N LEU A 86 14.08 0.04 -6.54
CA LEU A 86 13.76 0.46 -7.90
C LEU A 86 14.70 1.57 -8.34
N PRO A 87 15.02 1.67 -9.65
CA PRO A 87 15.89 2.71 -10.19
C PRO A 87 15.17 4.06 -10.14
N TYR A 88 15.40 4.79 -9.07
CA TYR A 88 14.79 6.08 -8.83
C TYR A 88 15.76 6.94 -8.03
N SER A 89 15.88 8.20 -8.42
CA SER A 89 16.71 9.18 -7.75
C SER A 89 15.86 10.38 -7.37
N GLY A 90 15.51 10.48 -6.09
CA GLY A 90 14.66 11.53 -5.56
C GLY A 90 14.75 11.58 -4.05
N GLU A 91 13.73 12.12 -3.43
CA GLU A 91 13.68 12.31 -1.98
C GLU A 91 13.60 10.97 -1.23
N TYR A 92 12.92 9.99 -1.79
CA TYR A 92 12.66 8.70 -1.15
C TYR A 92 13.39 7.57 -1.85
N VAL A 93 13.53 6.47 -1.15
CA VAL A 93 14.04 5.20 -1.69
C VAL A 93 12.85 4.24 -1.84
N LEU A 94 12.78 3.59 -2.99
CA LEU A 94 11.72 2.64 -3.30
C LEU A 94 12.27 1.23 -3.12
N VAL A 95 11.93 0.60 -2.01
CA VAL A 95 12.49 -0.70 -1.61
C VAL A 95 11.53 -1.81 -2.01
N VAL A 96 12.07 -2.85 -2.63
CA VAL A 96 11.32 -4.06 -2.95
C VAL A 96 11.60 -5.08 -1.85
N PRO A 97 10.70 -5.29 -0.89
CA PRO A 97 10.94 -6.26 0.16
C PRO A 97 10.81 -7.69 -0.37
N PRO A 98 11.41 -8.68 0.30
CA PRO A 98 11.12 -10.07 0.02
C PRO A 98 9.62 -10.32 0.11
N GLN A 99 9.06 -11.00 -0.90
CA GLN A 99 7.62 -11.16 -0.98
C GLN A 99 7.22 -12.40 -1.75
N TYR A 100 6.08 -12.97 -1.39
CA TYR A 100 5.40 -13.99 -2.16
C TYR A 100 4.21 -13.36 -2.87
N ASN A 101 4.18 -13.48 -4.19
CA ASN A 101 3.19 -12.84 -5.02
C ASN A 101 2.32 -13.86 -5.73
N THR A 102 1.02 -13.63 -5.72
CA THR A 102 0.03 -14.37 -6.48
C THR A 102 -0.84 -13.38 -7.26
N PRO A 103 -1.73 -13.84 -8.15
CA PRO A 103 -2.66 -12.93 -8.82
C PRO A 103 -3.60 -12.16 -7.88
N HIS A 104 -3.73 -12.61 -6.63
CA HIS A 104 -4.69 -12.05 -5.68
C HIS A 104 -4.06 -11.54 -4.39
N GLN A 105 -2.76 -11.68 -4.22
CA GLN A 105 -2.13 -11.38 -2.95
C GLN A 105 -0.63 -11.13 -3.11
N THR A 106 -0.11 -10.27 -2.27
CA THR A 106 1.33 -10.09 -2.09
C THR A 106 1.62 -10.08 -0.59
N VAL A 107 2.55 -10.92 -0.17
CA VAL A 107 2.84 -11.15 1.26
C VAL A 107 4.33 -11.07 1.53
N VAL A 108 4.69 -10.27 2.53
CA VAL A 108 6.05 -10.25 3.07
C VAL A 108 6.17 -11.35 4.13
N PRO A 109 7.22 -12.21 4.09
CA PRO A 109 7.41 -13.24 5.11
C PRO A 109 7.46 -12.65 6.53
N ASP A 110 6.93 -13.38 7.51
CA ASP A 110 6.77 -12.90 8.89
C ASP A 110 8.05 -12.33 9.49
N HIS A 111 9.19 -12.99 9.27
CA HIS A 111 10.46 -12.54 9.85
C HIS A 111 10.94 -11.20 9.27
N TYR A 112 10.57 -10.88 8.04
CA TYR A 112 10.80 -9.56 7.45
C TYR A 112 9.72 -8.57 7.87
N TRP A 113 8.48 -9.06 7.97
CA TRP A 113 7.35 -8.24 8.35
C TRP A 113 7.56 -7.55 9.68
N HIS A 114 8.04 -8.29 10.69
CA HIS A 114 8.34 -7.71 12.00
C HIS A 114 9.38 -6.60 11.93
N LYS A 115 10.37 -6.73 11.06
CA LYS A 115 11.35 -5.68 10.84
C LYS A 115 10.73 -4.45 10.19
N LEU A 116 9.90 -4.65 9.17
CA LEU A 116 9.25 -3.56 8.44
C LEU A 116 8.28 -2.79 9.32
N VAL A 117 7.47 -3.49 10.08
CA VAL A 117 6.49 -2.88 10.99
C VAL A 117 7.15 -1.99 12.03
N LYS A 118 8.24 -2.47 12.62
CA LYS A 118 8.98 -1.70 13.63
C LYS A 118 9.71 -0.48 13.08
N ARG A 119 9.92 -0.44 11.76
CA ARG A 119 10.73 0.58 11.10
C ARG A 119 9.91 1.67 10.42
N GLU A 120 8.61 1.57 10.48
CA GLU A 120 7.66 2.58 10.02
C GLU A 120 8.01 3.17 8.65
N PRO A 121 7.84 2.42 7.55
CA PRO A 121 8.02 3.01 6.22
C PRO A 121 7.05 4.18 6.04
N VAL A 122 7.41 5.12 5.18
CA VAL A 122 6.53 6.25 4.87
C VAL A 122 5.23 5.75 4.25
N ALA A 123 5.34 4.82 3.31
CA ALA A 123 4.18 4.22 2.68
C ALA A 123 4.48 2.79 2.23
N ARG A 124 3.43 2.00 2.13
CA ARG A 124 3.46 0.68 1.52
C ARG A 124 2.52 0.70 0.33
N VAL A 125 3.02 0.30 -0.83
CA VAL A 125 2.26 0.34 -2.08
C VAL A 125 2.15 -1.07 -2.63
N HIS A 126 0.93 -1.48 -2.99
CA HIS A 126 0.75 -2.74 -3.68
C HIS A 126 -0.19 -2.58 -4.88
N SER A 127 -0.12 -3.53 -5.81
CA SER A 127 -0.93 -3.52 -7.01
C SER A 127 -2.17 -4.39 -6.84
N HIS A 128 -3.28 -3.97 -7.45
CA HIS A 128 -4.43 -4.83 -7.74
C HIS A 128 -4.46 -5.23 -9.21
N TYR A 129 -3.35 -5.16 -9.87
CA TYR A 129 -3.10 -5.35 -11.28
C TYR A 129 -4.25 -4.85 -12.17
N THR A 130 -5.09 -5.69 -12.76
CA THR A 130 -6.18 -5.23 -13.63
C THR A 130 -7.47 -4.89 -12.89
N LEU A 131 -7.54 -5.15 -11.58
CA LEU A 131 -8.69 -4.80 -10.77
C LEU A 131 -8.67 -3.33 -10.38
N PRO A 132 -9.82 -2.73 -10.06
CA PRO A 132 -9.87 -1.36 -9.55
C PRO A 132 -9.06 -1.18 -8.26
N ALA A 133 -8.67 0.05 -7.97
CA ALA A 133 -8.03 0.38 -6.71
C ALA A 133 -9.08 0.46 -5.60
N TYR A 134 -8.97 -0.43 -4.63
CA TYR A 134 -9.84 -0.46 -3.45
C TYR A 134 -9.13 -1.19 -2.32
N GLN A 135 -9.58 -0.98 -1.10
CA GLN A 135 -9.08 -1.75 0.05
C GLN A 135 -9.80 -3.10 0.05
N SER A 136 -9.08 -4.15 -0.28
CA SER A 136 -9.64 -5.50 -0.28
C SER A 136 -9.81 -6.03 1.14
N PRO A 137 -10.62 -7.10 1.34
CA PRO A 137 -10.69 -7.76 2.64
C PRO A 137 -9.34 -8.25 3.16
N THR A 138 -8.47 -8.72 2.28
CA THR A 138 -7.10 -9.12 2.65
C THR A 138 -6.28 -7.92 3.10
N ASP A 139 -6.40 -6.80 2.43
CA ASP A 139 -5.73 -5.55 2.82
C ASP A 139 -6.21 -5.10 4.20
N TYR A 140 -7.51 -5.19 4.42
CA TYR A 140 -8.11 -4.84 5.71
C TYR A 140 -7.60 -5.74 6.84
N ALA A 141 -7.39 -7.01 6.56
CA ALA A 141 -6.91 -7.98 7.54
C ALA A 141 -5.41 -7.83 7.84
N SER A 142 -4.64 -7.22 6.95
CA SER A 142 -3.19 -7.03 7.10
C SER A 142 -2.83 -5.62 7.56
N LEU A 143 -3.64 -5.01 8.40
CA LEU A 143 -3.45 -3.66 8.91
C LEU A 143 -2.14 -3.49 9.66
N ASN A 144 -1.51 -2.37 9.42
CA ASN A 144 -0.27 -1.97 10.07
C ASN A 144 -0.39 -0.51 10.52
N SER A 145 -0.10 -0.24 11.78
CA SER A 145 -0.28 1.10 12.35
C SER A 145 0.72 2.11 11.79
N ASN A 146 0.25 3.34 11.59
CA ASN A 146 1.04 4.53 11.23
C ASN A 146 1.72 4.49 9.86
N THR A 147 1.39 3.52 9.02
CA THR A 147 1.91 3.46 7.66
C THR A 147 0.82 3.81 6.66
N LEU A 148 1.13 4.72 5.74
CA LEU A 148 0.23 5.01 4.64
C LEU A 148 0.18 3.81 3.70
N GLU A 149 -1.01 3.27 3.50
CA GLU A 149 -1.24 2.18 2.55
C GLU A 149 -1.77 2.77 1.24
N ILE A 150 -1.17 2.36 0.13
CA ILE A 150 -1.56 2.81 -1.21
C ILE A 150 -1.78 1.59 -2.08
N VAL A 151 -2.90 1.57 -2.78
CA VAL A 151 -3.21 0.56 -3.80
C VAL A 151 -3.20 1.23 -5.15
N ILE A 152 -2.49 0.64 -6.10
CA ILE A 152 -2.58 1.02 -7.51
C ILE A 152 -3.35 -0.07 -8.23
N GLY A 153 -4.53 0.27 -8.72
CA GLY A 153 -5.37 -0.63 -9.51
C GLY A 153 -5.39 -0.23 -10.97
N ASN A 154 -5.99 -1.08 -11.78
CA ASN A 154 -6.20 -0.85 -13.22
C ASN A 154 -4.92 -0.44 -13.94
N ILE A 155 -3.82 -1.12 -13.65
CA ILE A 155 -2.46 -0.69 -14.01
C ILE A 155 -2.20 -0.67 -15.52
N LEU A 156 -2.97 -1.43 -16.32
CA LEU A 156 -2.74 -1.53 -17.77
C LEU A 156 -3.46 -0.45 -18.58
N GLU A 157 -4.53 0.12 -18.08
CA GLU A 157 -5.35 1.05 -18.86
C GLU A 157 -5.31 2.49 -18.36
N GLY A 158 -5.25 2.67 -17.07
CA GLY A 158 -5.18 3.98 -16.46
C GLY A 158 -5.13 3.81 -14.97
N PRO A 159 -3.98 4.03 -14.35
CA PRO A 159 -3.81 3.70 -12.93
C PRO A 159 -4.78 4.48 -12.06
N GLU A 160 -5.43 3.76 -11.18
CA GLU A 160 -6.29 4.30 -10.14
C GLU A 160 -5.59 4.14 -8.80
N TYR A 161 -5.85 5.06 -7.87
CA TYR A 161 -5.22 5.07 -6.57
C TYR A 161 -6.27 5.06 -5.48
N CYS A 162 -6.05 4.19 -4.49
CA CYS A 162 -6.77 4.19 -3.23
C CYS A 162 -5.74 4.25 -2.12
N TYR A 163 -5.99 5.01 -1.08
CA TYR A 163 -5.03 5.12 0.01
C TYR A 163 -5.75 5.36 1.34
N TRP A 164 -5.12 4.87 2.40
CA TRP A 164 -5.62 5.03 3.76
C TRP A 164 -4.44 4.96 4.73
N LEU A 165 -4.67 5.44 5.93
CA LEU A 165 -3.73 5.32 7.02
C LEU A 165 -4.24 4.28 8.00
N ASP A 166 -3.45 3.22 8.20
CA ASP A 166 -3.79 2.19 9.14
C ASP A 166 -3.72 2.73 10.56
N GLN A 167 -4.79 2.56 11.29
CA GLN A 167 -4.84 2.92 12.69
C GLN A 167 -5.37 1.77 13.53
N PHE A 168 -4.50 1.25 14.38
CA PHE A 168 -4.92 0.36 15.45
C PHE A 168 -5.55 1.11 16.62
N ASN A 169 -5.42 2.43 16.65
CA ASN A 169 -5.92 3.20 17.76
C ASN A 169 -7.42 3.46 17.61
N LYS A 170 -8.20 2.53 18.11
CA LYS A 170 -9.68 2.62 18.16
C LYS A 170 -10.19 3.83 18.93
N LYS A 171 -9.32 4.58 19.60
CA LYS A 171 -9.69 5.75 20.40
C LYS A 171 -9.73 7.04 19.62
N THR A 172 -9.18 7.09 18.40
CA THR A 172 -9.29 8.29 17.59
C THR A 172 -10.70 8.39 17.02
N LYS A 173 -11.51 9.23 17.63
CA LYS A 173 -12.84 9.54 17.13
C LYS A 173 -12.81 10.51 15.95
N ASP A 174 -11.66 11.07 15.64
CA ASP A 174 -11.48 11.99 14.54
C ASP A 174 -11.30 11.25 13.23
N HIS A 175 -11.88 11.79 12.18
CA HIS A 175 -11.72 11.30 10.82
C HIS A 175 -10.42 11.80 10.16
N THR A 176 -9.51 12.35 10.96
CA THR A 176 -8.26 12.92 10.50
C THR A 176 -7.09 12.06 10.96
N PHE A 177 -6.22 11.69 10.02
CA PHE A 177 -5.01 10.91 10.27
C PHE A 177 -3.79 11.71 9.86
N LYS A 178 -2.67 11.50 10.57
CA LYS A 178 -1.39 12.13 10.23
C LYS A 178 -0.36 11.08 9.82
N ILE A 179 0.27 11.30 8.70
CA ILE A 179 1.39 10.49 8.22
C ILE A 179 2.72 11.09 8.63
#